data_36c01b6d0a0bf9b98986d9c65391c167
#
_entry.id   36c01b6d0a0bf9b98986d9c65391c167
#
_cell.length_a   1.000
_cell.length_b   1.000
_cell.length_c   1.000
_cell.angle_alpha   90.00
_cell.angle_beta   90.00
_cell.angle_gamma   90.00
#
_symmetry.space_group_name_H-M   'P 1'
#
loop_
_entity.id
_entity.type
_entity.pdbx_description
1 polymer ?
#
loop_
_entity_poly.entity_id
_entity_poly.type
_entity_poly.pdbx_seq_one_letter_code
_entity_poly.pdbx_strand_id
1 'polypeptide(L)'
;LVTPVVVRDTILGYLLVLDEEPATSGYGAAPDDADFLTITYAATLFALTLAHEQTSAELDLRYRSSVVDALVSGHFLDAQDARRKARSLGLRDDAVMRIAMLRPAPSELDWVQRIVSILPGAAAAQRDGALVIIVPGDPGATAFATLCQLGQGATCGVSEQVDSPELVPRGVRQAERAIDLGLRLGRVGQLVRYDELGIYRLLCTIGDMQQLMGFARGVLGSLLDYDTEHRTELVHTLSVYLHHHGSHKQSARMLHLHTNTVAYRVARIEAITGLALGDPDDRLIAHVAVKITESQGSAESPLAGRRSADGS
;
A
#
# COMPACT_ATOMS: atom_id res chain seq x y z
N LEU A 1 9.25 49.46 0.21
CA LEU A 1 8.39 49.10 1.33
C LEU A 1 8.11 47.60 1.35
N VAL A 2 8.10 47.02 2.55
CA VAL A 2 7.80 45.56 2.73
C VAL A 2 6.75 45.47 3.85
N THR A 3 5.66 44.79 3.56
CA THR A 3 4.60 44.52 4.54
C THR A 3 4.25 43.04 4.56
N PRO A 4 4.18 42.40 5.74
CA PRO A 4 3.79 41.00 5.82
C PRO A 4 2.29 40.82 5.52
N VAL A 5 1.95 39.78 4.80
CA VAL A 5 0.57 39.33 4.59
C VAL A 5 0.27 38.30 5.67
N VAL A 6 -0.54 38.68 6.68
CA VAL A 6 -0.80 37.85 7.86
C VAL A 6 -2.23 37.35 7.85
N VAL A 7 -2.40 36.03 8.06
CA VAL A 7 -3.71 35.38 8.22
C VAL A 7 -3.67 34.50 9.48
N ARG A 8 -4.59 34.76 10.43
CA ARG A 8 -4.68 33.98 11.69
C ARG A 8 -3.33 33.83 12.41
N ASP A 9 -2.59 34.93 12.58
CA ASP A 9 -1.26 34.98 13.23
C ASP A 9 -0.12 34.24 12.47
N THR A 10 -0.36 33.83 11.22
CA THR A 10 0.66 33.22 10.38
C THR A 10 1.01 34.13 9.22
N ILE A 11 2.32 34.36 9.00
CA ILE A 11 2.80 35.12 7.85
C ILE A 11 2.77 34.19 6.64
N LEU A 12 1.92 34.49 5.67
CA LEU A 12 1.80 33.71 4.42
C LEU A 12 2.73 34.23 3.33
N GLY A 13 3.22 35.46 3.44
CA GLY A 13 4.09 36.09 2.48
C GLY A 13 4.39 37.52 2.79
N TYR A 14 5.04 38.22 1.89
CA TYR A 14 5.38 39.62 1.99
C TYR A 14 4.98 40.34 0.73
N LEU A 15 4.36 41.50 0.87
CA LEU A 15 4.11 42.43 -0.23
C LEU A 15 5.27 43.41 -0.28
N LEU A 16 5.92 43.49 -1.46
CA LEU A 16 7.01 44.43 -1.71
C LEU A 16 6.57 45.48 -2.73
N VAL A 17 6.75 46.74 -2.38
CA VAL A 17 6.64 47.83 -3.34
C VAL A 17 8.04 48.32 -3.65
N LEU A 18 8.40 48.24 -4.93
CA LEU A 18 9.69 48.69 -5.45
C LEU A 18 9.50 50.06 -6.10
N ASP A 19 10.47 50.95 -5.92
CA ASP A 19 10.52 52.25 -6.59
C ASP A 19 11.10 52.06 -7.98
N GLU A 20 10.47 52.57 -9.03
CA GLU A 20 10.91 52.42 -10.42
C GLU A 20 12.03 53.38 -10.82
N GLU A 21 12.28 54.46 -10.03
CA GLU A 21 13.35 55.41 -10.37
C GLU A 21 14.72 54.86 -9.93
N PRO A 22 15.69 54.69 -10.87
CA PRO A 22 17.07 54.43 -10.49
C PRO A 22 17.60 55.67 -9.74
N ALA A 23 17.96 55.45 -8.47
CA ALA A 23 18.53 56.47 -7.60
C ALA A 23 19.76 57.16 -8.24
N THR A 24 19.55 58.25 -8.98
CA THR A 24 20.62 59.13 -9.48
C THR A 24 21.11 60.12 -8.42
N SER A 25 20.44 60.16 -7.27
CA SER A 25 20.88 60.88 -6.07
C SER A 25 20.59 60.02 -4.85
N GLY A 26 21.56 59.72 -4.10
CA GLY A 26 21.75 58.67 -3.11
C GLY A 26 20.80 58.58 -1.90
N TYR A 27 19.55 58.92 -1.98
CA TYR A 27 18.46 58.57 -1.08
C TYR A 27 17.15 58.79 -1.83
N GLY A 28 16.42 57.73 -2.13
CA GLY A 28 15.02 57.83 -2.55
C GLY A 28 14.17 58.58 -1.50
N ALA A 29 13.11 59.26 -1.93
CA ALA A 29 12.22 59.97 -1.01
C ALA A 29 11.71 58.98 0.04
N ALA A 30 11.71 59.33 1.32
CA ALA A 30 11.15 58.48 2.34
C ALA A 30 9.67 58.25 2.02
N PRO A 31 9.16 56.98 2.18
CA PRO A 31 7.75 56.67 1.96
C PRO A 31 6.87 57.61 2.78
N ASP A 32 5.83 58.14 2.14
CA ASP A 32 4.86 58.99 2.83
C ASP A 32 3.75 58.17 3.51
N ASP A 33 2.90 58.85 4.31
CA ASP A 33 1.79 58.17 4.99
C ASP A 33 0.78 57.53 4.02
N ALA A 34 0.65 58.06 2.81
CA ALA A 34 -0.23 57.49 1.78
C ALA A 34 0.34 56.19 1.21
N ASP A 35 1.66 56.09 1.07
CA ASP A 35 2.33 54.83 0.65
C ASP A 35 2.16 53.74 1.69
N PHE A 36 2.33 54.09 2.97
CA PHE A 36 2.08 53.13 4.08
C PHE A 36 0.63 52.68 4.14
N LEU A 37 -0.32 53.60 3.95
CA LEU A 37 -1.74 53.24 3.92
C LEU A 37 -2.08 52.32 2.76
N THR A 38 -1.55 52.63 1.58
CA THR A 38 -1.78 51.87 0.35
C THR A 38 -1.26 50.44 0.45
N ILE A 39 0.00 50.25 0.91
CA ILE A 39 0.59 48.92 1.05
C ILE A 39 -0.10 48.11 2.15
N THR A 40 -0.52 48.77 3.24
CA THR A 40 -1.25 48.10 4.33
C THR A 40 -2.65 47.64 3.86
N TYR A 41 -3.34 48.48 3.10
CA TYR A 41 -4.63 48.15 2.52
C TYR A 41 -4.50 46.99 1.52
N ALA A 42 -3.50 47.05 0.62
CA ALA A 42 -3.22 46.01 -0.33
C ALA A 42 -2.86 44.67 0.38
N ALA A 43 -2.02 44.73 1.42
CA ALA A 43 -1.67 43.53 2.21
C ALA A 43 -2.91 42.91 2.88
N THR A 44 -3.84 43.73 3.35
CA THR A 44 -5.10 43.29 3.96
C THR A 44 -6.00 42.59 2.93
N LEU A 45 -6.13 43.17 1.73
CA LEU A 45 -6.89 42.54 0.64
C LEU A 45 -6.29 41.20 0.22
N PHE A 46 -4.96 41.13 0.05
CA PHE A 46 -4.27 39.88 -0.24
C PHE A 46 -4.45 38.84 0.88
N ALA A 47 -4.33 39.26 2.14
CA ALA A 47 -4.59 38.40 3.29
C ALA A 47 -6.00 37.82 3.27
N LEU A 48 -7.02 38.66 2.98
CA LEU A 48 -8.40 38.21 2.88
C LEU A 48 -8.62 37.23 1.73
N THR A 49 -8.04 37.50 0.56
CA THR A 49 -8.11 36.61 -0.61
C THR A 49 -7.46 35.25 -0.32
N LEU A 50 -6.25 35.25 0.21
CA LEU A 50 -5.52 34.02 0.57
C LEU A 50 -6.25 33.24 1.67
N ALA A 51 -6.79 33.92 2.68
CA ALA A 51 -7.61 33.26 3.71
C ALA A 51 -8.86 32.60 3.14
N HIS A 52 -9.52 33.25 2.18
CA HIS A 52 -10.69 32.69 1.49
C HIS A 52 -10.30 31.48 0.65
N GLU A 53 -9.23 31.56 -0.14
CA GLU A 53 -8.72 30.44 -0.95
C GLU A 53 -8.34 29.24 -0.08
N GLN A 54 -7.62 29.46 1.03
CA GLN A 54 -7.26 28.39 1.96
C GLN A 54 -8.49 27.74 2.59
N THR A 55 -9.45 28.54 3.05
CA THR A 55 -10.68 28.01 3.65
C THR A 55 -11.50 27.20 2.62
N SER A 56 -11.58 27.70 1.38
CA SER A 56 -12.27 26.99 0.29
C SER A 56 -11.58 25.67 -0.04
N ALA A 57 -10.25 25.65 -0.14
CA ALA A 57 -9.48 24.44 -0.39
C ALA A 57 -9.61 23.40 0.74
N GLU A 58 -9.61 23.86 2.01
CA GLU A 58 -9.83 22.98 3.15
C GLU A 58 -11.25 22.36 3.14
N LEU A 59 -12.27 23.15 2.81
CA LEU A 59 -13.64 22.66 2.71
C LEU A 59 -13.80 21.65 1.56
N ASP A 60 -13.20 21.92 0.39
CA ASP A 60 -13.20 20.99 -0.74
C ASP A 60 -12.51 19.68 -0.38
N LEU A 61 -11.35 19.75 0.26
CA LEU A 61 -10.62 18.57 0.72
C LEU A 61 -11.43 17.74 1.71
N ARG A 62 -12.08 18.36 2.69
CA ARG A 62 -12.95 17.69 3.67
C ARG A 62 -14.15 17.05 2.99
N TYR A 63 -14.79 17.77 2.06
CA TYR A 63 -15.91 17.25 1.29
C TYR A 63 -15.48 16.02 0.47
N ARG A 64 -14.39 16.13 -0.30
CA ARG A 64 -13.85 15.02 -1.10
C ARG A 64 -13.50 13.81 -0.21
N SER A 65 -12.84 14.03 0.91
CA SER A 65 -12.52 12.97 1.87
C SER A 65 -13.78 12.29 2.41
N SER A 66 -14.83 13.05 2.77
CA SER A 66 -16.11 12.50 3.23
C SER A 66 -16.82 11.66 2.15
N VAL A 67 -16.75 12.10 0.89
CA VAL A 67 -17.35 11.35 -0.23
C VAL A 67 -16.55 10.05 -0.49
N VAL A 68 -15.22 10.10 -0.46
CA VAL A 68 -14.39 8.89 -0.57
C VAL A 68 -14.72 7.93 0.57
N ASP A 69 -14.85 8.43 1.79
CA ASP A 69 -15.17 7.62 2.97
C ASP A 69 -16.54 6.94 2.84
N ALA A 70 -17.54 7.64 2.31
CA ALA A 70 -18.85 7.08 2.01
C ALA A 70 -18.79 5.96 0.98
N LEU A 71 -18.02 6.12 -0.10
CA LEU A 71 -17.83 5.10 -1.13
C LEU A 71 -17.07 3.88 -0.57
N VAL A 72 -15.99 4.11 0.15
CA VAL A 72 -15.14 3.08 0.76
C VAL A 72 -15.90 2.24 1.77
N SER A 73 -16.76 2.89 2.58
CA SER A 73 -17.57 2.23 3.62
C SER A 73 -18.85 1.59 3.10
N GLY A 74 -19.23 1.88 1.83
CA GLY A 74 -20.51 1.43 1.29
C GLY A 74 -21.71 2.22 1.82
N HIS A 75 -21.51 3.44 2.32
CA HIS A 75 -22.57 4.32 2.79
C HIS A 75 -23.21 5.08 1.61
N PHE A 76 -23.99 4.36 0.84
CA PHE A 76 -24.83 4.88 -0.25
C PHE A 76 -26.15 4.12 -0.29
N LEU A 77 -27.21 4.77 -0.79
CA LEU A 77 -28.55 4.22 -0.79
C LEU A 77 -28.72 3.11 -1.85
N ASP A 78 -28.17 3.35 -3.02
CA ASP A 78 -28.22 2.45 -4.17
C ASP A 78 -27.04 2.70 -5.11
N ALA A 79 -26.97 1.94 -6.21
CA ALA A 79 -25.93 2.08 -7.23
C ALA A 79 -25.90 3.48 -7.86
N GLN A 80 -27.06 4.13 -8.00
CA GLN A 80 -27.15 5.46 -8.59
C GLN A 80 -26.57 6.53 -7.65
N ASP A 81 -26.77 6.38 -6.34
CA ASP A 81 -26.16 7.25 -5.34
C ASP A 81 -24.63 7.07 -5.29
N ALA A 82 -24.14 5.81 -5.36
CA ALA A 82 -22.71 5.54 -5.46
C ALA A 82 -22.08 6.21 -6.70
N ARG A 83 -22.74 6.15 -7.86
CA ARG A 83 -22.29 6.82 -9.09
C ARG A 83 -22.31 8.34 -8.97
N ARG A 84 -23.32 8.93 -8.33
CA ARG A 84 -23.34 10.38 -8.07
C ARG A 84 -22.15 10.82 -7.22
N LYS A 85 -21.86 10.07 -6.15
CA LYS A 85 -20.71 10.30 -5.29
C LYS A 85 -19.39 10.18 -6.06
N ALA A 86 -19.25 9.16 -6.89
CA ALA A 86 -18.07 8.98 -7.74
C ALA A 86 -17.87 10.15 -8.72
N ARG A 87 -18.94 10.61 -9.37
CA ARG A 87 -18.89 11.79 -10.27
C ARG A 87 -18.49 13.07 -9.55
N SER A 88 -18.91 13.28 -8.31
CA SER A 88 -18.48 14.47 -7.54
C SER A 88 -16.99 14.47 -7.21
N LEU A 89 -16.33 13.31 -7.28
CA LEU A 89 -14.87 13.16 -7.17
C LEU A 89 -14.15 13.29 -8.53
N GLY A 90 -14.89 13.44 -9.63
CA GLY A 90 -14.35 13.46 -10.99
C GLY A 90 -14.15 12.06 -11.60
N LEU A 91 -14.65 11.01 -10.95
CA LEU A 91 -14.59 9.65 -11.47
C LEU A 91 -15.73 9.44 -12.50
N ARG A 92 -15.41 8.78 -13.60
CA ARG A 92 -16.40 8.48 -14.65
C ARG A 92 -17.18 7.22 -14.29
N ASP A 93 -18.46 7.18 -14.65
CA ASP A 93 -19.36 6.05 -14.33
C ASP A 93 -18.97 4.73 -14.99
N ASP A 94 -18.36 4.82 -16.17
CA ASP A 94 -17.93 3.71 -17.02
C ASP A 94 -16.42 3.40 -16.86
N ALA A 95 -15.75 4.12 -15.99
CA ALA A 95 -14.32 3.93 -15.78
C ALA A 95 -14.08 2.72 -14.87
N VAL A 96 -13.26 1.82 -15.36
CA VAL A 96 -12.64 0.80 -14.53
C VAL A 96 -11.77 1.49 -13.48
N MET A 97 -11.82 1.01 -12.26
CA MET A 97 -11.07 1.55 -11.12
C MET A 97 -10.24 0.46 -10.46
N ARG A 98 -9.21 0.87 -9.74
CA ARG A 98 -8.54 0.03 -8.75
C ARG A 98 -8.53 0.74 -7.40
N ILE A 99 -8.59 -0.03 -6.34
CA ILE A 99 -8.43 0.49 -4.99
C ILE A 99 -7.03 0.16 -4.52
N ALA A 100 -6.26 1.19 -4.19
CA ALA A 100 -4.98 1.03 -3.52
C ALA A 100 -5.11 1.41 -2.04
N MET A 101 -4.40 0.72 -1.18
CA MET A 101 -4.34 1.00 0.25
C MET A 101 -2.88 1.00 0.69
N LEU A 102 -2.49 2.02 1.45
CA LEU A 102 -1.17 2.08 2.09
C LEU A 102 -1.31 1.93 3.61
N ARG A 103 -0.51 1.08 4.19
CA ARG A 103 -0.43 0.89 5.65
C ARG A 103 1.05 0.77 6.08
N PRO A 104 1.54 1.59 7.04
CA PRO A 104 0.81 2.68 7.67
C PRO A 104 0.51 3.84 6.71
N ALA A 105 -0.50 4.65 7.07
CA ALA A 105 -0.78 5.88 6.34
C ALA A 105 0.40 6.86 6.45
N PRO A 106 0.71 7.65 5.40
CA PRO A 106 1.74 8.67 5.47
C PRO A 106 1.37 9.74 6.51
N SER A 107 2.35 10.17 7.28
CA SER A 107 2.19 11.19 8.32
C SER A 107 2.32 12.63 7.81
N GLU A 108 2.88 12.81 6.63
CA GLU A 108 3.10 14.11 6.01
C GLU A 108 1.78 14.70 5.50
N LEU A 109 1.58 16.01 5.66
CA LEU A 109 0.34 16.70 5.25
C LEU A 109 0.20 16.86 3.73
N ASP A 110 1.27 16.70 2.97
CA ASP A 110 1.30 16.90 1.52
C ASP A 110 0.99 15.64 0.68
N TRP A 111 0.62 14.54 1.34
CA TRP A 111 0.35 13.27 0.65
C TRP A 111 -0.71 13.40 -0.46
N VAL A 112 -1.69 14.30 -0.31
CA VAL A 112 -2.73 14.53 -1.33
C VAL A 112 -2.12 15.02 -2.64
N GLN A 113 -1.25 16.03 -2.57
CA GLN A 113 -0.59 16.60 -3.77
C GLN A 113 0.33 15.55 -4.42
N ARG A 114 1.04 14.79 -3.63
CA ARG A 114 1.92 13.72 -4.11
C ARG A 114 1.14 12.60 -4.78
N ILE A 115 -0.02 12.19 -4.24
CA ILE A 115 -0.89 11.21 -4.88
C ILE A 115 -1.40 11.72 -6.22
N VAL A 116 -1.91 12.95 -6.28
CA VAL A 116 -2.43 13.52 -7.53
C VAL A 116 -1.34 13.62 -8.60
N SER A 117 -0.09 13.88 -8.22
CA SER A 117 1.04 13.91 -9.15
C SER A 117 1.42 12.51 -9.68
N ILE A 118 1.32 11.47 -8.85
CA ILE A 118 1.63 10.07 -9.24
C ILE A 118 0.44 9.45 -9.99
N LEU A 119 -0.78 9.72 -9.52
CA LEU A 119 -2.04 9.12 -9.99
C LEU A 119 -3.06 10.22 -10.32
N PRO A 120 -2.98 10.86 -11.49
CA PRO A 120 -3.93 11.91 -11.88
C PRO A 120 -5.38 11.40 -11.85
N GLY A 121 -6.26 12.20 -11.25
CA GLY A 121 -7.68 11.86 -11.10
C GLY A 121 -7.99 10.88 -9.95
N ALA A 122 -7.00 10.44 -9.18
CA ALA A 122 -7.25 9.64 -8.00
C ALA A 122 -7.93 10.45 -6.89
N ALA A 123 -8.76 9.77 -6.09
CA ALA A 123 -9.38 10.32 -4.90
C ALA A 123 -8.96 9.49 -3.69
N ALA A 124 -8.61 10.14 -2.58
CA ALA A 124 -8.06 9.44 -1.43
C ALA A 124 -8.62 9.97 -0.11
N ALA A 125 -8.70 9.08 0.89
CA ALA A 125 -9.03 9.42 2.26
C ALA A 125 -8.20 8.58 3.23
N GLN A 126 -7.86 9.17 4.36
CA GLN A 126 -7.18 8.48 5.45
C GLN A 126 -8.21 7.89 6.41
N ARG A 127 -8.06 6.60 6.71
CA ARG A 127 -8.97 5.85 7.59
C ARG A 127 -8.23 4.78 8.36
N ASP A 128 -8.50 4.66 9.66
CA ASP A 128 -8.02 3.58 10.54
C ASP A 128 -6.50 3.31 10.42
N GLY A 129 -5.71 4.40 10.31
CA GLY A 129 -4.25 4.31 10.16
C GLY A 129 -3.78 3.83 8.78
N ALA A 130 -4.69 3.72 7.81
CA ALA A 130 -4.40 3.44 6.41
C ALA A 130 -4.81 4.61 5.53
N LEU A 131 -4.18 4.74 4.37
CA LEU A 131 -4.59 5.64 3.31
C LEU A 131 -5.25 4.83 2.20
N VAL A 132 -6.52 5.10 1.91
CA VAL A 132 -7.28 4.45 0.85
C VAL A 132 -7.37 5.36 -0.36
N ILE A 133 -7.07 4.85 -1.53
CA ILE A 133 -6.99 5.60 -2.79
C ILE A 133 -7.87 4.90 -3.82
N ILE A 134 -8.82 5.62 -4.39
CA ILE A 134 -9.60 5.19 -5.56
C ILE A 134 -8.87 5.69 -6.80
N VAL A 135 -8.39 4.78 -7.61
CA VAL A 135 -7.54 5.07 -8.78
C VAL A 135 -8.34 4.78 -10.04
N PRO A 136 -8.61 5.77 -10.91
CA PRO A 136 -9.26 5.52 -12.17
C PRO A 136 -8.30 4.77 -13.14
N GLY A 137 -8.80 3.73 -13.78
CA GLY A 137 -8.01 2.89 -14.69
C GLY A 137 -7.02 1.94 -13.98
N ASP A 138 -6.02 1.51 -14.73
CA ASP A 138 -4.87 0.75 -14.23
C ASP A 138 -3.57 1.48 -14.64
N PRO A 139 -2.97 2.25 -13.75
CA PRO A 139 -1.75 3.01 -14.06
C PRO A 139 -0.50 2.13 -14.15
N GLY A 140 -0.65 0.82 -13.90
CA GLY A 140 0.46 -0.14 -13.93
C GLY A 140 1.21 -0.29 -12.60
N ALA A 141 2.01 -1.35 -12.52
CA ALA A 141 2.71 -1.73 -11.30
C ALA A 141 3.70 -0.65 -10.81
N THR A 142 4.37 0.06 -11.73
CA THR A 142 5.37 1.08 -11.39
C THR A 142 4.75 2.25 -10.62
N ALA A 143 3.58 2.74 -11.06
CA ALA A 143 2.90 3.84 -10.39
C ALA A 143 2.45 3.43 -8.98
N PHE A 144 1.90 2.22 -8.81
CA PHE A 144 1.55 1.70 -7.49
C PHE A 144 2.77 1.45 -6.60
N ALA A 145 3.89 0.97 -7.15
CA ALA A 145 5.13 0.80 -6.39
C ALA A 145 5.68 2.14 -5.86
N THR A 146 5.51 3.22 -6.64
CA THR A 146 5.90 4.57 -6.21
C THR A 146 5.10 5.04 -4.99
N LEU A 147 3.86 4.57 -4.81
CA LEU A 147 3.07 4.88 -3.62
C LEU A 147 3.71 4.35 -2.33
N CYS A 148 4.43 3.22 -2.38
CA CYS A 148 5.15 2.70 -1.21
C CYS A 148 6.21 3.69 -0.68
N GLN A 149 6.69 4.59 -1.54
CA GLN A 149 7.66 5.63 -1.17
C GLN A 149 7.03 6.84 -0.47
N LEU A 150 5.69 6.97 -0.50
CA LEU A 150 4.98 8.05 0.20
C LEU A 150 5.04 7.90 1.72
N GLY A 151 5.08 6.67 2.22
CA GLY A 151 5.19 6.37 3.64
C GLY A 151 6.44 5.54 3.92
N GLN A 152 7.19 5.89 4.98
CA GLN A 152 8.37 5.12 5.37
C GLN A 152 7.97 3.68 5.74
N GLY A 153 8.35 2.71 4.89
CA GLY A 153 8.04 1.31 5.09
C GLY A 153 6.57 0.92 4.84
N ALA A 154 5.77 1.78 4.20
CA ALA A 154 4.38 1.48 3.91
C ALA A 154 4.25 0.35 2.89
N THR A 155 3.43 -0.64 3.21
CA THR A 155 3.03 -1.70 2.28
C THR A 155 1.81 -1.23 1.49
N CYS A 156 1.85 -1.37 0.17
CA CYS A 156 0.75 -1.01 -0.72
C CYS A 156 0.00 -2.26 -1.18
N GLY A 157 -1.27 -2.38 -0.80
CA GLY A 157 -2.19 -3.39 -1.34
C GLY A 157 -3.02 -2.82 -2.46
N VAL A 158 -3.20 -3.56 -3.55
CA VAL A 158 -4.01 -3.13 -4.70
C VAL A 158 -5.06 -4.18 -5.03
N SER A 159 -6.31 -3.75 -5.21
CA SER A 159 -7.43 -4.61 -5.55
C SER A 159 -7.36 -5.17 -6.99
N GLU A 160 -8.23 -6.10 -7.32
CA GLU A 160 -8.63 -6.35 -8.71
C GLU A 160 -9.29 -5.10 -9.31
N GLN A 161 -9.58 -5.16 -10.60
CA GLN A 161 -10.38 -4.14 -11.25
C GLN A 161 -11.80 -4.09 -10.66
N VAL A 162 -12.28 -2.88 -10.47
CA VAL A 162 -13.61 -2.55 -9.98
C VAL A 162 -14.32 -1.81 -11.10
N ASP A 163 -15.38 -2.41 -11.64
CA ASP A 163 -16.06 -1.91 -12.84
C ASP A 163 -17.16 -0.88 -12.54
N SER A 164 -17.46 -0.69 -11.26
CA SER A 164 -18.52 0.25 -10.86
C SER A 164 -18.34 0.76 -9.43
N PRO A 165 -18.79 2.00 -9.12
CA PRO A 165 -18.59 2.62 -7.82
C PRO A 165 -19.21 1.86 -6.64
N GLU A 166 -20.30 1.16 -6.83
CA GLU A 166 -20.95 0.34 -5.80
C GLU A 166 -20.10 -0.85 -5.34
N LEU A 167 -19.09 -1.24 -6.14
CA LEU A 167 -18.17 -2.32 -5.82
C LEU A 167 -16.89 -1.84 -5.11
N VAL A 168 -16.72 -0.53 -4.92
CA VAL A 168 -15.57 0.05 -4.20
C VAL A 168 -15.33 -0.63 -2.84
N PRO A 169 -16.35 -0.90 -1.99
CA PRO A 169 -16.12 -1.59 -0.72
C PRO A 169 -15.52 -3.00 -0.87
N ARG A 170 -15.85 -3.69 -1.97
CA ARG A 170 -15.22 -4.99 -2.29
C ARG A 170 -13.74 -4.80 -2.62
N GLY A 171 -13.42 -3.79 -3.44
CA GLY A 171 -12.04 -3.46 -3.77
C GLY A 171 -11.20 -3.10 -2.54
N VAL A 172 -11.79 -2.35 -1.59
CA VAL A 172 -11.14 -2.02 -0.31
C VAL A 172 -10.76 -3.29 0.47
N ARG A 173 -11.72 -4.22 0.63
CA ARG A 173 -11.45 -5.50 1.31
C ARG A 173 -10.38 -6.34 0.59
N GLN A 174 -10.31 -6.27 -0.74
CA GLN A 174 -9.27 -6.96 -1.50
C GLN A 174 -7.89 -6.32 -1.28
N ALA A 175 -7.80 -4.99 -1.31
CA ALA A 175 -6.55 -4.27 -1.06
C ALA A 175 -6.04 -4.51 0.38
N GLU A 176 -6.94 -4.51 1.36
CA GLU A 176 -6.62 -4.82 2.75
C GLU A 176 -6.08 -6.27 2.90
N ARG A 177 -6.77 -7.25 2.32
CA ARG A 177 -6.30 -8.64 2.31
C ARG A 177 -4.96 -8.81 1.62
N ALA A 178 -4.70 -8.03 0.56
CA ALA A 178 -3.41 -8.04 -0.11
C ALA A 178 -2.29 -7.56 0.82
N ILE A 179 -2.52 -6.51 1.61
CA ILE A 179 -1.56 -6.04 2.63
C ILE A 179 -1.35 -7.12 3.69
N ASP A 180 -2.41 -7.61 4.30
CA ASP A 180 -2.33 -8.56 5.42
C ASP A 180 -1.57 -9.83 5.00
N LEU A 181 -1.87 -10.33 3.81
CA LEU A 181 -1.17 -11.49 3.27
C LEU A 181 0.27 -11.15 2.86
N GLY A 182 0.49 -9.98 2.25
CA GLY A 182 1.83 -9.51 1.90
C GLY A 182 2.73 -9.42 3.12
N LEU A 183 2.24 -8.87 4.23
CA LEU A 183 2.98 -8.80 5.50
C LEU A 183 3.33 -10.20 6.04
N ARG A 184 2.38 -11.14 6.00
CA ARG A 184 2.61 -12.53 6.40
C ARG A 184 3.64 -13.25 5.51
N LEU A 185 3.71 -12.88 4.24
CA LEU A 185 4.72 -13.39 3.29
C LEU A 185 6.05 -12.61 3.33
N GLY A 186 6.26 -11.74 4.31
CA GLY A 186 7.48 -10.95 4.48
C GLY A 186 7.66 -9.81 3.48
N ARG A 187 6.60 -9.42 2.75
CA ARG A 187 6.64 -8.34 1.75
C ARG A 187 6.39 -6.97 2.37
N VAL A 188 7.11 -6.66 3.43
CA VAL A 188 7.02 -5.36 4.11
C VAL A 188 7.55 -4.25 3.20
N GLY A 189 6.83 -3.12 3.12
CA GLY A 189 7.24 -1.97 2.31
C GLY A 189 7.16 -2.19 0.80
N GLN A 190 6.43 -3.20 0.35
CA GLN A 190 6.32 -3.58 -1.06
C GLN A 190 4.89 -3.44 -1.59
N LEU A 191 4.79 -3.39 -2.91
CA LEU A 191 3.52 -3.52 -3.62
C LEU A 191 3.04 -4.97 -3.59
N VAL A 192 1.78 -5.17 -3.20
CA VAL A 192 1.10 -6.48 -3.21
C VAL A 192 -0.22 -6.34 -3.97
N ARG A 193 -0.31 -6.93 -5.12
CA ARG A 193 -1.53 -6.93 -5.94
C ARG A 193 -2.38 -8.16 -5.62
N TYR A 194 -3.67 -7.94 -5.37
CA TYR A 194 -4.60 -9.02 -5.01
C TYR A 194 -4.77 -10.05 -6.13
N ASP A 195 -4.76 -9.61 -7.41
CA ASP A 195 -4.86 -10.48 -8.58
C ASP A 195 -3.61 -11.37 -8.78
N GLU A 196 -2.45 -10.99 -8.22
CA GLU A 196 -1.19 -11.75 -8.29
C GLU A 196 -1.02 -12.76 -7.15
N LEU A 197 -1.92 -12.77 -6.17
CA LEU A 197 -1.82 -13.65 -5.00
C LEU A 197 -2.13 -15.12 -5.32
N GLY A 198 -2.66 -15.44 -6.51
CA GLY A 198 -2.90 -16.82 -6.94
C GLY A 198 -3.73 -17.63 -5.94
N ILE A 199 -3.21 -18.78 -5.52
CA ILE A 199 -3.89 -19.71 -4.59
C ILE A 199 -4.19 -19.06 -3.21
N TYR A 200 -3.34 -18.15 -2.74
CA TYR A 200 -3.54 -17.47 -1.45
C TYR A 200 -4.86 -16.70 -1.40
N ARG A 201 -5.33 -16.22 -2.55
CA ARG A 201 -6.62 -15.53 -2.68
C ARG A 201 -7.81 -16.45 -2.34
N LEU A 202 -7.74 -17.70 -2.81
CA LEU A 202 -8.74 -18.71 -2.48
C LEU A 202 -8.69 -19.08 -0.99
N LEU A 203 -7.51 -19.27 -0.44
CA LEU A 203 -7.32 -19.56 0.98
C LEU A 203 -7.91 -18.47 1.88
N CYS A 204 -7.72 -17.19 1.52
CA CYS A 204 -8.33 -16.07 2.24
C CYS A 204 -9.87 -15.97 2.09
N THR A 205 -10.45 -16.57 1.06
CA THR A 205 -11.91 -16.54 0.80
C THR A 205 -12.66 -17.59 1.61
N ILE A 206 -12.01 -18.69 1.96
CA ILE A 206 -12.60 -19.82 2.71
C ILE A 206 -12.98 -19.43 4.15
N GLY A 207 -12.53 -18.29 4.64
CA GLY A 207 -13.09 -17.63 5.85
C GLY A 207 -12.75 -18.27 7.20
N ASP A 208 -12.48 -19.56 7.28
CA ASP A 208 -12.11 -20.25 8.51
C ASP A 208 -10.62 -20.63 8.50
N MET A 209 -9.81 -19.69 9.02
CA MET A 209 -8.37 -19.90 9.13
C MET A 209 -8.03 -21.11 10.01
N GLN A 210 -8.86 -21.44 11.01
CA GLN A 210 -8.62 -22.61 11.86
C GLN A 210 -8.77 -23.92 11.09
N GLN A 211 -9.75 -24.00 10.19
CA GLN A 211 -9.89 -25.18 9.31
C GLN A 211 -8.72 -25.33 8.35
N LEU A 212 -8.26 -24.22 7.74
CA LEU A 212 -7.09 -24.26 6.87
C LEU A 212 -5.82 -24.69 7.63
N MET A 213 -5.64 -24.17 8.84
CA MET A 213 -4.52 -24.58 9.71
C MET A 213 -4.64 -26.03 10.15
N GLY A 214 -5.86 -26.49 10.46
CA GLY A 214 -6.14 -27.89 10.78
C GLY A 214 -5.77 -28.80 9.62
N PHE A 215 -6.15 -28.45 8.39
CA PHE A 215 -5.75 -29.16 7.19
C PHE A 215 -4.22 -29.20 7.01
N ALA A 216 -3.55 -28.05 7.04
CA ALA A 216 -2.09 -27.97 6.87
C ALA A 216 -1.36 -28.78 7.94
N ARG A 217 -1.82 -28.75 9.19
CA ARG A 217 -1.26 -29.52 10.29
C ARG A 217 -1.55 -31.01 10.17
N GLY A 218 -2.71 -31.40 9.62
CA GLY A 218 -3.02 -32.78 9.29
C GLY A 218 -2.07 -33.39 8.23
N VAL A 219 -1.64 -32.57 7.28
CA VAL A 219 -0.76 -32.99 6.17
C VAL A 219 0.72 -32.90 6.56
N LEU A 220 1.14 -31.81 7.17
CA LEU A 220 2.56 -31.49 7.41
C LEU A 220 2.98 -31.54 8.88
N GLY A 221 2.06 -31.83 9.81
CA GLY A 221 2.34 -31.76 11.26
C GLY A 221 3.54 -32.61 11.66
N SER A 222 3.57 -33.89 11.24
CA SER A 222 4.70 -34.80 11.52
C SER A 222 6.03 -34.26 10.95
N LEU A 223 5.99 -33.55 9.81
CA LEU A 223 7.19 -32.97 9.20
C LEU A 223 7.66 -31.72 9.95
N LEU A 224 6.73 -30.88 10.40
CA LEU A 224 7.02 -29.70 11.22
C LEU A 224 7.62 -30.10 12.58
N ASP A 225 7.03 -31.12 13.23
CA ASP A 225 7.52 -31.67 14.47
C ASP A 225 8.93 -32.27 14.32
N TYR A 226 9.16 -33.00 13.23
CA TYR A 226 10.46 -33.56 12.87
C TYR A 226 11.53 -32.48 12.65
N ASP A 227 11.19 -31.40 11.89
CA ASP A 227 12.12 -30.28 11.66
C ASP A 227 12.51 -29.59 12.98
N THR A 228 11.53 -29.45 13.89
CA THR A 228 11.75 -28.85 15.20
C THR A 228 12.68 -29.72 16.08
N GLU A 229 12.40 -31.03 16.15
CA GLU A 229 13.15 -31.98 16.97
C GLU A 229 14.59 -32.18 16.47
N HIS A 230 14.76 -32.32 15.15
CA HIS A 230 16.04 -32.67 14.54
C HIS A 230 16.80 -31.45 13.97
N ARG A 231 16.25 -30.23 14.11
CA ARG A 231 16.81 -28.98 13.57
C ARG A 231 17.11 -29.09 12.08
N THR A 232 16.17 -29.68 11.34
CA THR A 232 16.24 -29.82 9.88
C THR A 232 15.36 -28.77 9.20
N GLU A 233 15.44 -28.68 7.89
CA GLU A 233 14.67 -27.74 7.05
C GLU A 233 13.94 -28.49 5.94
N LEU A 234 13.27 -29.59 6.29
CA LEU A 234 12.59 -30.43 5.32
C LEU A 234 11.33 -29.72 4.75
N VAL A 235 10.60 -28.96 5.57
CA VAL A 235 9.46 -28.16 5.10
C VAL A 235 9.93 -27.13 4.05
N HIS A 236 11.05 -26.46 4.30
CA HIS A 236 11.64 -25.53 3.33
C HIS A 236 12.10 -26.27 2.06
N THR A 237 12.70 -27.43 2.22
CA THR A 237 13.09 -28.28 1.08
C THR A 237 11.89 -28.69 0.25
N LEU A 238 10.77 -29.08 0.90
CA LEU A 238 9.52 -29.42 0.24
C LEU A 238 8.94 -28.22 -0.53
N SER A 239 8.90 -27.03 0.07
CA SER A 239 8.44 -25.81 -0.58
C SER A 239 9.21 -25.53 -1.87
N VAL A 240 10.54 -25.55 -1.81
CA VAL A 240 11.40 -25.34 -2.99
C VAL A 240 11.20 -26.44 -4.04
N TYR A 241 11.05 -27.69 -3.62
CA TYR A 241 10.83 -28.81 -4.51
C TYR A 241 9.51 -28.69 -5.29
N LEU A 242 8.44 -28.33 -4.59
CA LEU A 242 7.12 -28.12 -5.19
C LEU A 242 7.10 -26.89 -6.10
N HIS A 243 7.78 -25.81 -5.71
CA HIS A 243 7.91 -24.61 -6.53
C HIS A 243 8.60 -24.89 -7.88
N HIS A 244 9.56 -25.78 -7.88
CA HIS A 244 10.28 -26.22 -9.08
C HIS A 244 9.69 -27.48 -9.73
N HIS A 245 8.38 -27.68 -9.61
CA HIS A 245 7.61 -28.75 -10.27
C HIS A 245 8.16 -30.15 -10.03
N GLY A 246 8.76 -30.43 -8.88
CA GLY A 246 9.33 -31.72 -8.55
C GLY A 246 10.73 -31.99 -9.15
N SER A 247 11.42 -30.95 -9.60
CA SER A 247 12.75 -31.09 -10.19
C SER A 247 13.86 -31.09 -9.14
N HIS A 248 14.44 -32.26 -8.83
CA HIS A 248 15.57 -32.36 -7.90
C HIS A 248 16.75 -31.47 -8.30
N LYS A 249 17.05 -31.36 -9.61
CA LYS A 249 18.16 -30.57 -10.11
C LYS A 249 17.96 -29.06 -9.91
N GLN A 250 16.76 -28.57 -10.16
CA GLN A 250 16.45 -27.14 -9.97
C GLN A 250 16.39 -26.79 -8.49
N SER A 251 15.76 -27.64 -7.68
CA SER A 251 15.70 -27.48 -6.23
C SER A 251 17.08 -27.50 -5.58
N ALA A 252 17.97 -28.37 -6.05
CA ALA A 252 19.35 -28.44 -5.57
C ALA A 252 20.11 -27.13 -5.81
N ARG A 253 19.93 -26.52 -6.98
CA ARG A 253 20.52 -25.20 -7.29
C ARG A 253 20.02 -24.12 -6.36
N MET A 254 18.71 -24.08 -6.11
CA MET A 254 18.09 -23.05 -5.24
C MET A 254 18.49 -23.21 -3.78
N LEU A 255 18.61 -24.45 -3.32
CA LEU A 255 19.00 -24.77 -1.93
C LEU A 255 20.51 -24.76 -1.72
N HIS A 256 21.30 -24.55 -2.77
CA HIS A 256 22.77 -24.67 -2.74
C HIS A 256 23.25 -26.05 -2.22
N LEU A 257 22.52 -27.12 -2.61
CA LEU A 257 22.80 -28.51 -2.22
C LEU A 257 23.16 -29.38 -3.44
N HIS A 258 23.72 -30.56 -3.17
CA HIS A 258 23.87 -31.56 -4.20
C HIS A 258 22.52 -32.23 -4.53
N THR A 259 22.31 -32.64 -5.78
CA THR A 259 21.05 -33.26 -6.23
C THR A 259 20.69 -34.53 -5.43
N ASN A 260 21.70 -35.34 -5.05
CA ASN A 260 21.49 -36.54 -4.23
C ASN A 260 20.99 -36.19 -2.83
N THR A 261 21.47 -35.09 -2.26
CA THR A 261 21.00 -34.61 -0.95
C THR A 261 19.53 -34.19 -1.00
N VAL A 262 19.11 -33.51 -2.07
CA VAL A 262 17.69 -33.17 -2.29
C VAL A 262 16.86 -34.42 -2.48
N ALA A 263 17.33 -35.40 -3.28
CA ALA A 263 16.62 -36.66 -3.46
C ALA A 263 16.44 -37.41 -2.13
N TYR A 264 17.50 -37.48 -1.31
CA TYR A 264 17.42 -38.06 0.04
C TYR A 264 16.40 -37.30 0.94
N ARG A 265 16.45 -35.98 0.94
CA ARG A 265 15.51 -35.18 1.72
C ARG A 265 14.05 -35.39 1.25
N VAL A 266 13.80 -35.46 -0.04
CA VAL A 266 12.47 -35.71 -0.60
C VAL A 266 11.97 -37.11 -0.19
N ALA A 267 12.79 -38.17 -0.33
CA ALA A 267 12.42 -39.49 0.13
C ALA A 267 12.15 -39.53 1.66
N ARG A 268 12.90 -38.74 2.46
CA ARG A 268 12.64 -38.59 3.91
C ARG A 268 11.32 -37.88 4.20
N ILE A 269 10.97 -36.86 3.42
CA ILE A 269 9.68 -36.16 3.51
C ILE A 269 8.53 -37.12 3.23
N GLU A 270 8.62 -37.91 2.13
CA GLU A 270 7.63 -38.93 1.80
C GLU A 270 7.45 -39.95 2.92
N ALA A 271 8.58 -40.42 3.49
CA ALA A 271 8.54 -41.37 4.60
C ALA A 271 7.89 -40.81 5.89
N ILE A 272 8.05 -39.52 6.18
CA ILE A 272 7.49 -38.87 7.37
C ILE A 272 6.01 -38.52 7.17
N THR A 273 5.65 -37.99 6.00
CA THR A 273 4.30 -37.51 5.69
C THR A 273 3.36 -38.60 5.21
N GLY A 274 3.91 -39.71 4.68
CA GLY A 274 3.14 -40.74 4.00
C GLY A 274 2.66 -40.34 2.61
N LEU A 275 3.03 -39.17 2.10
CA LEU A 275 2.65 -38.70 0.77
C LEU A 275 3.60 -39.27 -0.30
N ALA A 276 3.07 -39.59 -1.46
CA ALA A 276 3.84 -39.92 -2.65
C ALA A 276 3.96 -38.69 -3.56
N LEU A 277 5.05 -37.92 -3.44
CA LEU A 277 5.21 -36.67 -4.20
C LEU A 277 5.33 -36.85 -5.72
N GLY A 278 5.46 -38.10 -6.18
CA GLY A 278 5.31 -38.45 -7.56
C GLY A 278 3.86 -38.49 -8.03
N ASP A 279 2.91 -38.74 -7.13
CA ASP A 279 1.48 -38.72 -7.42
C ASP A 279 0.97 -37.26 -7.52
N PRO A 280 0.16 -36.94 -8.55
CA PRO A 280 -0.34 -35.56 -8.74
C PRO A 280 -1.24 -35.06 -7.61
N ASP A 281 -2.08 -35.91 -7.02
CA ASP A 281 -3.03 -35.53 -5.99
C ASP A 281 -2.31 -35.28 -4.65
N ASP A 282 -1.42 -36.19 -4.26
CA ASP A 282 -0.58 -36.01 -3.07
C ASP A 282 0.32 -34.79 -3.18
N ARG A 283 0.88 -34.54 -4.36
CA ARG A 283 1.67 -33.34 -4.62
C ARG A 283 0.85 -32.07 -4.53
N LEU A 284 -0.40 -32.08 -5.00
CA LEU A 284 -1.32 -30.94 -4.85
C LEU A 284 -1.65 -30.70 -3.38
N ILE A 285 -1.99 -31.75 -2.63
CA ILE A 285 -2.26 -31.69 -1.20
C ILE A 285 -1.06 -31.10 -0.45
N ALA A 286 0.14 -31.61 -0.71
CA ALA A 286 1.38 -31.08 -0.11
C ALA A 286 1.60 -29.62 -0.47
N HIS A 287 1.36 -29.22 -1.72
CA HIS A 287 1.56 -27.84 -2.17
C HIS A 287 0.59 -26.87 -1.49
N VAL A 288 -0.70 -27.24 -1.39
CA VAL A 288 -1.70 -26.45 -0.68
C VAL A 288 -1.33 -26.30 0.79
N ALA A 289 -0.94 -27.40 1.45
CA ALA A 289 -0.56 -27.38 2.86
C ALA A 289 0.67 -26.52 3.12
N VAL A 290 1.70 -26.58 2.25
CA VAL A 290 2.88 -25.69 2.32
C VAL A 290 2.46 -24.24 2.16
N LYS A 291 1.59 -23.90 1.19
CA LYS A 291 1.11 -22.54 0.98
C LYS A 291 0.34 -21.98 2.18
N ILE A 292 -0.46 -22.79 2.84
CA ILE A 292 -1.16 -22.42 4.08
C ILE A 292 -0.12 -22.14 5.18
N THR A 293 0.87 -23.00 5.35
CA THR A 293 1.92 -22.82 6.38
C THR A 293 2.77 -21.58 6.12
N GLU A 294 3.16 -21.31 4.87
CA GLU A 294 3.89 -20.09 4.49
C GLU A 294 3.11 -18.82 4.81
N SER A 295 1.78 -18.84 4.65
CA SER A 295 0.93 -17.68 5.00
C SER A 295 0.92 -17.35 6.49
N GLN A 296 1.43 -18.22 7.36
CA GLN A 296 1.53 -18.03 8.82
C GLN A 296 2.98 -17.79 9.29
N GLY A 297 3.97 -18.29 8.56
CA GLY A 297 5.35 -18.43 9.05
C GLY A 297 6.17 -17.15 9.15
N SER A 298 5.66 -15.97 8.75
CA SER A 298 6.41 -14.69 8.90
C SER A 298 6.20 -14.01 10.26
N ALA A 299 5.34 -14.53 11.12
CA ALA A 299 5.12 -13.98 12.46
C ALA A 299 6.13 -14.51 13.52
N GLU A 300 6.83 -15.60 13.26
CA GLU A 300 7.70 -16.28 14.25
C GLU A 300 9.10 -16.64 13.75
N SER A 301 9.67 -15.97 12.73
CA SER A 301 11.02 -16.28 12.30
C SER A 301 12.07 -15.40 13.00
N PRO A 302 12.94 -15.96 13.89
CA PRO A 302 14.00 -15.21 14.57
C PRO A 302 15.23 -14.92 13.68
N LEU A 303 15.14 -15.01 12.36
CA LEU A 303 16.29 -14.93 11.45
C LEU A 303 16.52 -13.55 10.79
N ALA A 304 15.76 -12.51 11.17
CA ALA A 304 16.01 -11.15 10.69
C ALA A 304 17.13 -10.39 11.43
N GLY A 305 17.87 -11.02 12.34
CA GLY A 305 18.80 -10.40 13.27
C GLY A 305 20.30 -10.68 13.05
N ARG A 306 20.74 -11.17 11.87
CA ARG A 306 22.19 -11.39 11.62
C ARG A 306 22.63 -10.98 10.22
N ARG A 307 22.57 -9.70 9.90
CA ARG A 307 23.42 -9.08 8.86
C ARG A 307 23.65 -7.62 9.22
N SER A 308 24.53 -7.36 10.17
CA SER A 308 25.34 -6.14 10.27
C SER A 308 26.25 -6.20 11.48
N ALA A 309 27.26 -7.06 11.44
CA ALA A 309 28.47 -6.96 12.25
C ALA A 309 29.53 -7.86 11.60
N ASP A 310 30.13 -7.36 10.54
CA ASP A 310 31.51 -7.65 10.13
C ASP A 310 31.81 -6.77 8.90
N GLY A 311 32.58 -5.74 9.15
CA GLY A 311 33.05 -4.80 8.13
C GLY A 311 33.75 -3.60 8.77
N SER A 312 34.82 -3.86 9.52
CA SER A 312 35.86 -2.87 9.75
C SER A 312 37.02 -3.15 8.84
#